data_d246ce786d7cd161dffe85b798e626b4
#
_entry.id   d246ce786d7cd161dffe85b798e626b4
#
_cell.length_a   1.000
_cell.length_b   1.000
_cell.length_c   1.000
_cell.angle_alpha   90.00
_cell.angle_beta   90.00
_cell.angle_gamma   90.00
#
_symmetry.space_group_name_H-M   'P 1'
#
loop_
_entity.id
_entity.type
_entity.pdbx_description
1 polymer ?
#
loop_
_entity_poly.entity_id
_entity_poly.type
_entity_poly.pdbx_seq_one_letter_code
_entity_poly.pdbx_strand_id
1 'polypeptide(L)'
;MNIEQMTQKTREALQAAQRIAVEYSNNAVEQEHLLAALAQQQDGLIPQLLQTLGIDANAFAQAALQKVEALPRVTGSGRDPEKIYISNDLDRALNAAEQQAKQMKDEYISVEHVFLGVLQRPGKAASEIFKTFGITTEKFMKQLSTVRGNQRVTSDNPEDTYNALKKYGHCLLYTSPSPRD
;
A
#
# COMPACT_ATOMS: atom_id res chain seq x y z
N MET A 1 -0.17 6.48 15.57
CA MET A 1 -1.17 5.64 14.84
C MET A 1 -1.33 4.31 15.54
N ASN A 2 -2.55 3.84 15.68
CA ASN A 2 -2.82 2.60 16.40
C ASN A 2 -2.85 1.42 15.41
N ILE A 3 -2.01 0.41 15.64
CA ILE A 3 -1.95 -0.78 14.80
C ILE A 3 -3.29 -1.52 14.76
N GLU A 4 -4.05 -1.47 15.86
CA GLU A 4 -5.35 -2.12 15.92
C GLU A 4 -6.37 -1.53 14.96
N GLN A 5 -6.14 -0.29 14.51
CA GLN A 5 -7.01 0.38 13.53
C GLN A 5 -6.60 0.08 12.10
N MET A 6 -5.56 -0.71 11.90
CA MET A 6 -5.11 -1.08 10.56
C MET A 6 -5.75 -2.39 10.13
N THR A 7 -6.02 -2.51 8.82
CA THR A 7 -6.47 -3.77 8.27
C THR A 7 -5.36 -4.80 8.33
N GLN A 8 -5.71 -6.07 8.18
CA GLN A 8 -4.73 -7.15 8.17
C GLN A 8 -3.69 -6.95 7.07
N LYS A 9 -4.13 -6.56 5.86
CA LYS A 9 -3.22 -6.33 4.74
C LYS A 9 -2.27 -5.17 5.01
N THR A 10 -2.73 -4.14 5.69
CA THR A 10 -1.88 -3.00 6.06
C THR A 10 -0.80 -3.45 7.06
N ARG A 11 -1.19 -4.22 8.06
CA ARG A 11 -0.22 -4.76 9.02
C ARG A 11 0.80 -5.66 8.35
N GLU A 12 0.36 -6.51 7.43
CA GLU A 12 1.25 -7.39 6.67
C GLU A 12 2.24 -6.58 5.83
N ALA A 13 1.76 -5.49 5.21
CA ALA A 13 2.63 -4.63 4.41
C ALA A 13 3.71 -3.97 5.26
N LEU A 14 3.35 -3.49 6.44
CA LEU A 14 4.33 -2.88 7.36
C LEU A 14 5.35 -3.90 7.84
N GLN A 15 4.90 -5.11 8.15
CA GLN A 15 5.81 -6.20 8.55
C GLN A 15 6.75 -6.57 7.41
N ALA A 16 6.24 -6.63 6.18
CA ALA A 16 7.06 -6.92 5.01
C ALA A 16 8.07 -5.80 4.77
N ALA A 17 7.66 -4.55 4.93
CA ALA A 17 8.57 -3.40 4.81
C ALA A 17 9.71 -3.49 5.83
N GLN A 18 9.39 -3.89 7.06
CA GLN A 18 10.39 -4.07 8.10
C GLN A 18 11.37 -5.19 7.72
N ARG A 19 10.87 -6.30 7.18
CA ARG A 19 11.74 -7.39 6.72
C ARG A 19 12.69 -6.94 5.62
N ILE A 20 12.20 -6.14 4.68
CA ILE A 20 13.06 -5.59 3.62
C ILE A 20 14.15 -4.71 4.23
N ALA A 21 13.79 -3.85 5.19
CA ALA A 21 14.78 -3.00 5.86
C ALA A 21 15.86 -3.84 6.57
N VAL A 22 15.45 -4.92 7.22
CA VAL A 22 16.40 -5.83 7.86
C VAL A 22 17.33 -6.48 6.84
N GLU A 23 16.74 -6.99 5.73
CA GLU A 23 17.53 -7.64 4.67
C GLU A 23 18.59 -6.71 4.08
N TYR A 24 18.24 -5.44 3.90
CA TYR A 24 19.15 -4.47 3.30
C TYR A 24 20.00 -3.74 4.32
N SER A 25 19.97 -4.19 5.58
CA SER A 25 20.77 -3.62 6.66
C SER A 25 20.50 -2.13 6.88
N ASN A 26 19.28 -1.70 6.66
CA ASN A 26 18.85 -0.34 6.94
C ASN A 26 18.43 -0.24 8.41
N ASN A 27 18.61 0.92 9.02
CA ASN A 27 18.25 1.10 10.42
C ASN A 27 16.89 1.77 10.62
N ALA A 28 16.22 2.10 9.53
CA ALA A 28 14.88 2.66 9.59
C ALA A 28 14.04 2.12 8.44
N VAL A 29 12.73 2.02 8.67
CA VAL A 29 11.79 1.67 7.62
C VAL A 29 11.40 2.97 6.93
N GLU A 30 11.71 3.06 5.65
CA GLU A 30 11.44 4.23 4.83
C GLU A 30 10.21 4.00 3.94
N GLN A 31 9.73 5.05 3.30
CA GLN A 31 8.60 4.94 2.39
C GLN A 31 8.86 3.96 1.25
N GLU A 32 10.07 3.91 0.72
CA GLU A 32 10.40 2.99 -0.38
C GLU A 32 10.31 1.52 0.04
N HIS A 33 10.62 1.19 1.29
CA HIS A 33 10.40 -0.16 1.80
C HIS A 33 8.92 -0.51 1.76
N LEU A 34 8.08 0.42 2.20
CA LEU A 34 6.64 0.18 2.24
C LEU A 34 6.03 0.11 0.84
N LEU A 35 6.48 0.97 -0.07
CA LEU A 35 5.98 0.93 -1.45
C LEU A 35 6.32 -0.40 -2.11
N ALA A 36 7.54 -0.91 -1.90
CA ALA A 36 7.92 -2.22 -2.43
C ALA A 36 7.05 -3.33 -1.82
N ALA A 37 6.83 -3.28 -0.52
CA ALA A 37 6.02 -4.27 0.17
C ALA A 37 4.58 -4.27 -0.34
N LEU A 38 3.98 -3.09 -0.50
CA LEU A 38 2.61 -2.97 -0.99
C LEU A 38 2.46 -3.50 -2.41
N ALA A 39 3.43 -3.22 -3.27
CA ALA A 39 3.38 -3.67 -4.66
C ALA A 39 3.61 -5.17 -4.80
N GLN A 40 4.21 -5.81 -3.82
CA GLN A 40 4.51 -7.25 -3.85
C GLN A 40 3.46 -8.11 -3.16
N GLN A 41 2.43 -7.51 -2.56
CA GLN A 41 1.40 -8.30 -1.89
C GLN A 41 0.63 -9.17 -2.89
N GLN A 42 0.49 -10.44 -2.56
CA GLN A 42 -0.33 -11.33 -3.37
C GLN A 42 -1.80 -11.01 -3.11
N ASP A 43 -2.59 -10.96 -4.17
CA ASP A 43 -4.02 -10.64 -4.10
C ASP A 43 -4.28 -9.33 -3.37
N GLY A 44 -3.29 -8.42 -3.38
CA GLY A 44 -3.42 -7.12 -2.73
C GLY A 44 -4.10 -6.10 -3.62
N LEU A 45 -4.70 -5.10 -2.98
CA LEU A 45 -5.39 -4.05 -3.70
C LEU A 45 -4.42 -3.15 -4.48
N ILE A 46 -3.24 -2.88 -3.91
CA ILE A 46 -2.29 -1.97 -4.56
C ILE A 46 -1.78 -2.50 -5.90
N PRO A 47 -1.33 -3.79 -6.01
CA PRO A 47 -0.98 -4.31 -7.33
C PRO A 47 -2.11 -4.23 -8.33
N GLN A 48 -3.34 -4.45 -7.89
CA GLN A 48 -4.52 -4.36 -8.73
C GLN A 48 -4.74 -2.93 -9.24
N LEU A 49 -4.63 -1.94 -8.35
CA LEU A 49 -4.78 -0.54 -8.73
C LEU A 49 -3.67 -0.08 -9.67
N LEU A 50 -2.43 -0.53 -9.42
CA LEU A 50 -1.32 -0.23 -10.33
C LEU A 50 -1.60 -0.79 -11.72
N GLN A 51 -2.13 -2.00 -11.81
CA GLN A 51 -2.46 -2.62 -13.08
C GLN A 51 -3.53 -1.80 -13.82
N THR A 52 -4.55 -1.30 -13.12
CA THR A 52 -5.57 -0.48 -13.76
C THR A 52 -5.02 0.85 -14.25
N LEU A 53 -3.93 1.32 -13.65
CA LEU A 53 -3.24 2.53 -14.10
C LEU A 53 -2.26 2.25 -15.24
N GLY A 54 -2.17 0.99 -15.70
CA GLY A 54 -1.25 0.61 -16.75
C GLY A 54 0.17 0.44 -16.27
N ILE A 55 0.37 0.20 -14.97
CA ILE A 55 1.68 0.07 -14.37
C ILE A 55 1.90 -1.37 -13.96
N ASP A 56 3.05 -1.93 -14.36
CA ASP A 56 3.45 -3.26 -13.92
C ASP A 56 3.86 -3.19 -12.46
N ALA A 57 3.15 -3.91 -11.58
CA ALA A 57 3.44 -3.90 -10.16
C ALA A 57 4.87 -4.39 -9.87
N ASN A 58 5.37 -5.36 -10.63
CA ASN A 58 6.74 -5.82 -10.46
C ASN A 58 7.76 -4.74 -10.79
N ALA A 59 7.52 -3.99 -11.87
CA ALA A 59 8.39 -2.87 -12.24
C ALA A 59 8.39 -1.78 -11.17
N PHE A 60 7.22 -1.50 -10.61
CA PHE A 60 7.09 -0.54 -9.51
C PHE A 60 7.86 -1.02 -8.28
N ALA A 61 7.70 -2.29 -7.91
CA ALA A 61 8.41 -2.86 -6.77
C ALA A 61 9.93 -2.80 -6.97
N GLN A 62 10.40 -3.12 -8.19
CA GLN A 62 11.83 -3.06 -8.48
C GLN A 62 12.37 -1.63 -8.40
N ALA A 63 11.61 -0.65 -8.86
CA ALA A 63 12.01 0.75 -8.74
C ALA A 63 12.12 1.17 -7.27
N ALA A 64 11.18 0.72 -6.44
CA ALA A 64 11.25 0.99 -5.01
C ALA A 64 12.46 0.31 -4.37
N LEU A 65 12.74 -0.94 -4.75
CA LEU A 65 13.90 -1.66 -4.22
C LEU A 65 15.23 -1.02 -4.66
N GLN A 66 15.29 -0.44 -5.86
CA GLN A 66 16.47 0.31 -6.28
C GLN A 66 16.72 1.51 -5.36
N LYS A 67 15.65 2.16 -4.91
CA LYS A 67 15.80 3.25 -3.94
C LYS A 67 16.24 2.72 -2.58
N VAL A 68 15.78 1.54 -2.19
CA VAL A 68 16.23 0.89 -0.96
C VAL A 68 17.74 0.58 -1.04
N GLU A 69 18.21 0.09 -2.19
CA GLU A 69 19.63 -0.22 -2.37
C GLU A 69 20.51 1.03 -2.23
N ALA A 70 19.96 2.21 -2.54
CA ALA A 70 20.70 3.46 -2.41
C ALA A 70 20.77 3.98 -0.97
N LEU A 71 20.01 3.38 -0.06
CA LEU A 71 20.04 3.79 1.35
C LEU A 71 21.33 3.31 2.04
N PRO A 72 21.83 4.07 3.03
CA PRO A 72 23.00 3.64 3.79
C PRO A 72 22.74 2.32 4.50
N ARG A 73 23.73 1.45 4.46
CA ARG A 73 23.68 0.19 5.18
C ARG A 73 24.40 0.35 6.51
N VAL A 74 23.72 -0.09 7.57
CA VAL A 74 24.29 -0.05 8.90
C VAL A 74 24.76 -1.45 9.24
N THR A 75 26.07 -1.63 9.33
CA THR A 75 26.67 -2.92 9.67
C THR A 75 27.46 -2.78 10.96
N GLY A 76 27.56 -3.85 11.71
CA GLY A 76 28.32 -3.84 12.94
C GLY A 76 27.65 -4.60 14.05
N SER A 77 28.40 -4.85 15.12
CA SER A 77 27.96 -5.67 16.25
C SER A 77 26.88 -5.02 17.11
N GLY A 78 26.66 -3.74 16.97
CA GLY A 78 25.65 -3.03 17.75
C GLY A 78 24.28 -2.94 17.09
N ARG A 79 24.13 -3.54 15.91
CA ARG A 79 22.87 -3.47 15.21
C ARG A 79 21.87 -4.48 15.76
N ASP A 80 20.70 -3.99 16.13
CA ASP A 80 19.63 -4.83 16.64
C ASP A 80 18.47 -4.77 15.64
N PRO A 81 18.21 -5.86 14.88
CA PRO A 81 17.13 -5.87 13.90
C PRO A 81 15.74 -5.62 14.50
N GLU A 82 15.58 -5.88 15.80
CA GLU A 82 14.30 -5.63 16.47
C GLU A 82 14.08 -4.17 16.80
N LYS A 83 15.14 -3.35 16.72
CA LYS A 83 15.08 -1.93 17.04
C LYS A 83 15.15 -1.07 15.77
N ILE A 84 14.42 -1.46 14.73
CA ILE A 84 14.34 -0.67 13.52
C ILE A 84 13.21 0.33 13.69
N TYR A 85 13.52 1.59 13.48
CA TYR A 85 12.56 2.68 13.65
C TYR A 85 11.83 2.96 12.36
N ILE A 86 10.63 3.52 12.49
CA ILE A 86 9.94 4.09 11.35
C ILE A 86 10.52 5.49 11.12
N SER A 87 10.90 5.80 9.88
CA SER A 87 11.48 7.12 9.57
C SER A 87 10.44 8.22 9.75
N ASN A 88 10.92 9.45 9.89
CA ASN A 88 10.02 10.60 10.00
C ASN A 88 9.15 10.76 8.75
N ASP A 89 9.71 10.52 7.57
CA ASP A 89 8.93 10.60 6.33
C ASP A 89 7.82 9.56 6.29
N LEU A 90 8.12 8.32 6.71
CA LEU A 90 7.11 7.27 6.75
C LEU A 90 6.05 7.59 7.82
N ASP A 91 6.48 8.09 8.97
CA ASP A 91 5.54 8.47 10.02
C ASP A 91 4.56 9.53 9.54
N ARG A 92 5.05 10.54 8.81
CA ARG A 92 4.19 11.58 8.25
C ARG A 92 3.19 10.99 7.24
N ALA A 93 3.64 10.05 6.42
CA ALA A 93 2.75 9.38 5.46
C ALA A 93 1.68 8.56 6.17
N LEU A 94 2.05 7.86 7.25
CA LEU A 94 1.09 7.07 8.01
C LEU A 94 0.07 7.95 8.72
N ASN A 95 0.50 9.10 9.23
CA ASN A 95 -0.44 10.07 9.82
C ASN A 95 -1.39 10.63 8.76
N ALA A 96 -0.89 10.90 7.56
CA ALA A 96 -1.74 11.31 6.45
C ALA A 96 -2.73 10.21 6.06
N ALA A 97 -2.30 8.94 6.13
CA ALA A 97 -3.17 7.80 5.86
C ALA A 97 -4.32 7.75 6.88
N GLU A 98 -4.03 7.99 8.14
CA GLU A 98 -5.06 8.02 9.18
C GLU A 98 -6.06 9.14 8.91
N GLN A 99 -5.59 10.32 8.53
CA GLN A 99 -6.46 11.43 8.19
C GLN A 99 -7.32 11.11 6.96
N GLN A 100 -6.73 10.44 5.98
CA GLN A 100 -7.45 10.04 4.77
C GLN A 100 -8.58 9.07 5.11
N ALA A 101 -8.32 8.11 5.99
CA ALA A 101 -9.33 7.16 6.42
C ALA A 101 -10.50 7.89 7.11
N LYS A 102 -10.19 8.87 7.96
CA LYS A 102 -11.22 9.67 8.63
C LYS A 102 -12.04 10.47 7.62
N GLN A 103 -11.40 11.08 6.65
CA GLN A 103 -12.10 11.85 5.62
C GLN A 103 -13.03 10.98 4.79
N MET A 104 -12.63 9.74 4.53
CA MET A 104 -13.44 8.79 3.79
C MET A 104 -14.46 8.08 4.68
N LYS A 105 -14.49 8.39 5.97
CA LYS A 105 -15.38 7.79 6.96
C LYS A 105 -15.20 6.28 7.04
N ASP A 106 -13.97 5.84 6.92
CA ASP A 106 -13.59 4.44 7.06
C ASP A 106 -13.21 4.17 8.51
N GLU A 107 -13.51 2.97 9.00
CA GLU A 107 -13.24 2.60 10.38
C GLU A 107 -11.82 2.07 10.57
N TYR A 108 -11.22 1.58 9.50
CA TYR A 108 -9.86 1.00 9.54
C TYR A 108 -8.98 1.69 8.50
N ILE A 109 -7.68 1.66 8.77
CA ILE A 109 -6.68 2.19 7.84
C ILE A 109 -6.25 1.03 6.94
N SER A 110 -6.65 1.08 5.68
CA SER A 110 -6.35 0.04 4.70
C SER A 110 -5.17 0.46 3.82
N VAL A 111 -4.74 -0.46 2.95
CA VAL A 111 -3.56 -0.23 2.11
C VAL A 111 -3.72 0.98 1.18
N GLU A 112 -4.94 1.23 0.71
CA GLU A 112 -5.17 2.41 -0.16
C GLU A 112 -4.97 3.72 0.60
N HIS A 113 -5.34 3.77 1.88
CA HIS A 113 -5.10 4.95 2.70
C HIS A 113 -3.60 5.17 2.88
N VAL A 114 -2.85 4.09 3.10
CA VAL A 114 -1.41 4.16 3.29
C VAL A 114 -0.73 4.64 2.01
N PHE A 115 -1.13 4.11 0.86
CA PHE A 115 -0.59 4.54 -0.43
C PHE A 115 -0.90 6.02 -0.68
N LEU A 116 -2.13 6.44 -0.40
CA LEU A 116 -2.51 7.85 -0.51
C LEU A 116 -1.71 8.73 0.43
N GLY A 117 -1.43 8.24 1.64
CA GLY A 117 -0.61 8.98 2.60
C GLY A 117 0.78 9.24 2.04
N VAL A 118 1.40 8.24 1.41
CA VAL A 118 2.70 8.42 0.78
C VAL A 118 2.60 9.37 -0.42
N LEU A 119 1.53 9.29 -1.21
CA LEU A 119 1.31 10.21 -2.32
C LEU A 119 1.16 11.66 -1.86
N GLN A 120 0.52 11.88 -0.72
CA GLN A 120 0.29 13.22 -0.19
C GLN A 120 1.51 13.79 0.53
N ARG A 121 2.34 12.94 1.11
CA ARG A 121 3.52 13.33 1.88
C ARG A 121 4.75 12.54 1.40
N PRO A 122 5.11 12.65 0.11
CA PRO A 122 6.21 11.82 -0.38
C PRO A 122 7.55 12.40 0.06
N GLY A 123 8.46 11.51 0.47
CA GLY A 123 9.85 11.85 0.60
C GLY A 123 10.50 11.92 -0.78
N LYS A 124 11.79 12.16 -0.83
CA LYS A 124 12.51 12.31 -2.10
C LYS A 124 12.40 11.06 -2.97
N ALA A 125 12.68 9.90 -2.39
CA ALA A 125 12.68 8.64 -3.14
C ALA A 125 11.27 8.31 -3.65
N ALA A 126 10.26 8.44 -2.80
CA ALA A 126 8.89 8.17 -3.20
C ALA A 126 8.43 9.12 -4.29
N SER A 127 8.79 10.39 -4.18
CA SER A 127 8.45 11.39 -5.19
C SER A 127 9.02 11.03 -6.55
N GLU A 128 10.27 10.56 -6.59
CA GLU A 128 10.92 10.15 -7.82
C GLU A 128 10.25 8.93 -8.43
N ILE A 129 9.86 7.97 -7.60
CA ILE A 129 9.15 6.78 -8.05
C ILE A 129 7.81 7.17 -8.69
N PHE A 130 7.04 8.01 -8.01
CA PHE A 130 5.74 8.43 -8.52
C PHE A 130 5.86 9.20 -9.83
N LYS A 131 6.89 10.03 -9.97
CA LYS A 131 7.14 10.74 -11.22
C LYS A 131 7.50 9.80 -12.36
N THR A 132 8.32 8.80 -12.06
CA THR A 132 8.74 7.81 -13.05
C THR A 132 7.54 7.09 -13.66
N PHE A 133 6.56 6.75 -12.83
CA PHE A 133 5.38 6.00 -13.29
C PHE A 133 4.17 6.90 -13.58
N GLY A 134 4.30 8.21 -13.39
CA GLY A 134 3.20 9.13 -13.66
C GLY A 134 2.01 8.97 -12.73
N ILE A 135 2.24 8.60 -11.48
CA ILE A 135 1.17 8.40 -10.50
C ILE A 135 0.88 9.72 -9.80
N THR A 136 -0.38 10.12 -9.78
CA THR A 136 -0.83 11.29 -9.02
C THR A 136 -1.95 10.89 -8.10
N THR A 137 -2.22 11.72 -7.10
CA THR A 137 -3.33 11.47 -6.18
C THR A 137 -4.65 11.37 -6.92
N GLU A 138 -4.89 12.26 -7.89
CA GLU A 138 -6.14 12.26 -8.66
C GLU A 138 -6.32 10.98 -9.46
N LYS A 139 -5.28 10.52 -10.13
CA LYS A 139 -5.34 9.29 -10.91
C LYS A 139 -5.60 8.09 -10.02
N PHE A 140 -4.92 8.04 -8.88
CA PHE A 140 -5.08 6.95 -7.94
C PHE A 140 -6.50 6.94 -7.35
N MET A 141 -7.00 8.10 -6.94
CA MET A 141 -8.34 8.22 -6.37
C MET A 141 -9.41 7.80 -7.38
N LYS A 142 -9.22 8.14 -8.65
CA LYS A 142 -10.16 7.76 -9.69
C LYS A 142 -10.27 6.24 -9.81
N GLN A 143 -9.13 5.55 -9.84
CA GLN A 143 -9.13 4.11 -9.93
C GLN A 143 -9.66 3.47 -8.64
N LEU A 144 -9.33 4.04 -7.51
CA LEU A 144 -9.83 3.56 -6.22
C LEU A 144 -11.35 3.64 -6.16
N SER A 145 -11.94 4.74 -6.63
CA SER A 145 -13.38 4.90 -6.68
C SER A 145 -14.04 3.83 -7.54
N THR A 146 -13.39 3.45 -8.64
CA THR A 146 -13.88 2.41 -9.52
C THR A 146 -13.92 1.06 -8.81
N VAL A 147 -12.90 0.75 -8.02
CA VAL A 147 -12.80 -0.53 -7.31
C VAL A 147 -13.72 -0.57 -6.10
N ARG A 148 -13.69 0.48 -5.28
CA ARG A 148 -14.46 0.50 -4.03
C ARG A 148 -15.92 0.85 -4.22
N GLY A 149 -16.23 1.69 -5.21
CA GLY A 149 -17.56 2.23 -5.33
C GLY A 149 -17.94 3.01 -4.09
N ASN A 150 -19.08 2.69 -3.49
CA ASN A 150 -19.55 3.35 -2.27
C ASN A 150 -19.24 2.56 -1.00
N GLN A 151 -18.42 1.53 -1.10
CA GLN A 151 -18.10 0.71 0.08
C GLN A 151 -17.17 1.41 1.03
N ARG A 152 -17.34 1.13 2.32
CA ARG A 152 -16.47 1.66 3.35
C ARG A 152 -15.71 0.55 4.02
N VAL A 153 -14.56 0.89 4.59
CA VAL A 153 -13.73 -0.07 5.31
C VAL A 153 -14.29 -0.21 6.72
N THR A 154 -15.06 -1.25 6.94
CA THR A 154 -15.69 -1.51 8.22
C THR A 154 -15.18 -2.78 8.90
N SER A 155 -14.22 -3.46 8.28
CA SER A 155 -13.61 -4.67 8.85
C SER A 155 -12.10 -4.60 8.63
N ASP A 156 -11.40 -5.54 9.24
CA ASP A 156 -9.94 -5.59 9.07
C ASP A 156 -9.53 -6.38 7.81
N ASN A 157 -10.48 -6.81 6.98
CA ASN A 157 -10.20 -7.53 5.73
C ASN A 157 -11.04 -6.99 4.56
N PRO A 158 -11.05 -5.67 4.33
CA PRO A 158 -11.87 -5.11 3.25
C PRO A 158 -11.35 -5.47 1.87
N GLU A 159 -10.05 -5.69 1.75
CA GLU A 159 -9.42 -6.00 0.47
C GLU A 159 -9.92 -7.33 -0.07
N ASP A 160 -10.15 -8.30 0.80
CA ASP A 160 -10.71 -9.58 0.40
C ASP A 160 -12.13 -9.41 -0.11
N THR A 161 -12.90 -8.52 0.50
CA THR A 161 -14.25 -8.21 0.06
C THR A 161 -14.24 -7.60 -1.33
N TYR A 162 -13.33 -6.66 -1.60
CA TYR A 162 -13.21 -6.04 -2.92
C TYR A 162 -12.85 -7.07 -3.98
N ASN A 163 -11.92 -7.96 -3.68
CA ASN A 163 -11.52 -9.03 -4.60
C ASN A 163 -12.68 -9.98 -4.87
N ALA A 164 -13.41 -10.36 -3.84
CA ALA A 164 -14.56 -11.24 -3.98
C ALA A 164 -15.64 -10.59 -4.84
N LEU A 165 -15.95 -9.32 -4.60
CA LEU A 165 -16.94 -8.60 -5.37
C LEU A 165 -16.55 -8.49 -6.83
N LYS A 166 -15.30 -8.22 -7.12
CA LYS A 166 -14.80 -8.14 -8.49
C LYS A 166 -14.98 -9.49 -9.18
N LYS A 167 -14.62 -10.57 -8.51
CA LYS A 167 -14.72 -11.93 -9.05
C LYS A 167 -16.18 -12.32 -9.28
N TYR A 168 -17.03 -12.11 -8.30
CA TYR A 168 -18.43 -12.49 -8.40
C TYR A 168 -19.23 -11.55 -9.31
N GLY A 169 -18.87 -10.28 -9.32
CA GLY A 169 -19.47 -9.33 -10.23
C GLY A 169 -19.30 -9.74 -11.69
N HIS A 170 -18.11 -10.24 -12.03
CA HIS A 170 -17.87 -10.77 -13.37
C HIS A 170 -18.74 -11.99 -13.66
N CYS A 171 -18.85 -12.89 -12.70
CA CYS A 171 -19.70 -14.05 -12.83
C CYS A 171 -21.19 -13.67 -12.98
N LEU A 172 -21.61 -12.66 -12.24
CA LEU A 172 -22.99 -12.19 -12.31
C LEU A 172 -23.33 -11.61 -13.67
N LEU A 173 -22.38 -10.98 -14.34
CA LEU A 173 -22.60 -10.49 -15.69
C LEU A 173 -22.90 -11.61 -16.67
N TYR A 174 -22.30 -12.77 -16.47
CA TYR A 174 -22.59 -13.93 -17.31
C TYR A 174 -23.87 -14.64 -16.92
N THR A 175 -24.20 -14.65 -15.64
CA THR A 175 -25.32 -15.43 -15.15
C THR A 175 -26.58 -14.63 -14.94
N SER A 176 -26.49 -13.32 -15.00
CA SER A 176 -27.61 -12.47 -14.69
C SER A 176 -28.85 -12.76 -15.51
N PRO A 177 -28.79 -13.12 -16.79
CA PRO A 177 -29.98 -13.47 -17.47
C PRO A 177 -30.54 -14.83 -17.07
N SER A 178 -29.78 -15.57 -16.42
CA SER A 178 -30.23 -16.86 -15.97
C SER A 178 -31.10 -16.68 -14.81
N PRO A 179 -32.15 -17.27 -14.81
CA PRO A 179 -32.91 -17.19 -13.69
C PRO A 179 -32.50 -18.15 -12.76
N ARG A 180 -31.70 -18.38 -12.59
CA ARG A 180 -31.46 -19.07 -11.71
C ARG A 180 -32.01 -18.91 -10.76
N ASP A 181 -32.64 -18.83 -10.73
CA ASP A 181 -33.25 -18.59 -10.09
C ASP A 181 -33.10 -18.57 -9.35
#